data_2ac7b27eeac0360899ef1ea8dddf62b8
#
_entry.id   2ac7b27eeac0360899ef1ea8dddf62b8
#
_cell.length_a   1.000
_cell.length_b   1.000
_cell.length_c   1.000
_cell.angle_alpha   90.00
_cell.angle_beta   90.00
_cell.angle_gamma   90.00
#
_symmetry.space_group_name_H-M   'P 1'
#
loop_
_entity.id
_entity.type
_entity.pdbx_description
1 polymer ?
#
loop_
_entity_poly.entity_id
_entity_poly.type
_entity_poly.pdbx_seq_one_letter_code
_entity_poly.pdbx_strand_id
1 'polypeptide(L)'
;MKFKITLLFLFLVISITGFSQDWKVYPYLPTTSPVSEISFPVDEGRHSDPVEWWYTSGHITTASNKKYSFMLTYFWYPVNVSSFNFDGFRILNLTDESDGTFYQDTKAVNYTTLSTTDLDIEADLFGGGSEYWRNKVDGSSNLLPFEYELNASSASVSINFNLETVKRPLIVGGDGLFDHGLSNYTYYYSQTDNTVTGSLTVDGTTETVTGSAWIDRQY
;
A
#
# COMPACT_ATOMS: atom_id res chain seq x y z
N MET A 1 7.93 -70.68 -20.18
CA MET A 1 7.91 -69.93 -18.95
C MET A 1 7.98 -68.45 -19.29
N LYS A 2 6.86 -67.69 -19.22
CA LYS A 2 6.80 -66.28 -19.58
C LYS A 2 6.89 -65.46 -18.30
N PHE A 3 8.00 -64.73 -18.11
CA PHE A 3 8.14 -63.78 -16.99
C PHE A 3 7.33 -62.52 -17.32
N LYS A 4 6.35 -62.20 -16.47
CA LYS A 4 5.63 -60.93 -16.44
C LYS A 4 6.43 -59.98 -15.57
N ILE A 5 7.01 -58.96 -16.17
CA ILE A 5 7.61 -57.84 -15.45
C ILE A 5 6.47 -56.87 -15.10
N THR A 6 6.15 -56.78 -13.84
CA THR A 6 5.22 -55.77 -13.30
C THR A 6 6.01 -54.52 -13.00
N LEU A 7 5.79 -53.49 -13.80
CA LEU A 7 6.41 -52.19 -13.61
C LEU A 7 5.65 -51.46 -12.48
N LEU A 8 6.28 -51.31 -11.33
CA LEU A 8 5.75 -50.55 -10.18
C LEU A 8 6.07 -49.04 -10.40
N PHE A 9 5.05 -48.26 -10.77
CA PHE A 9 5.17 -46.80 -10.80
C PHE A 9 5.11 -46.25 -9.36
N LEU A 10 6.26 -45.85 -8.84
CA LEU A 10 6.35 -45.12 -7.58
C LEU A 10 5.98 -43.63 -7.85
N PHE A 11 4.75 -43.24 -7.51
CA PHE A 11 4.37 -41.82 -7.51
C PHE A 11 5.07 -41.13 -6.33
N LEU A 12 6.12 -40.38 -6.64
CA LEU A 12 6.76 -39.46 -5.69
C LEU A 12 5.82 -38.26 -5.53
N VAL A 13 5.01 -38.25 -4.49
CA VAL A 13 4.24 -37.06 -4.09
C VAL A 13 5.25 -36.08 -3.48
N ILE A 14 5.73 -35.15 -4.28
CA ILE A 14 6.47 -33.99 -3.78
C ILE A 14 5.44 -33.11 -3.08
N SER A 15 5.37 -33.20 -1.76
CA SER A 15 4.69 -32.21 -0.94
C SER A 15 5.46 -30.92 -1.11
N ILE A 16 4.95 -30.01 -1.94
CA ILE A 16 5.37 -28.62 -1.92
C ILE A 16 4.88 -28.08 -0.58
N THR A 17 5.73 -28.14 0.43
CA THR A 17 5.55 -27.33 1.62
C THR A 17 5.63 -25.89 1.13
N GLY A 18 4.47 -25.25 0.96
CA GLY A 18 4.42 -23.82 0.80
C GLY A 18 5.21 -23.23 1.97
N PHE A 19 6.28 -22.51 1.67
CA PHE A 19 6.95 -21.73 2.68
C PHE A 19 5.91 -20.75 3.19
N SER A 20 5.36 -21.02 4.38
CA SER A 20 4.60 -20.02 5.12
C SER A 20 5.46 -18.77 5.17
N GLN A 21 4.91 -17.63 4.77
CA GLN A 21 5.60 -16.36 4.93
C GLN A 21 5.56 -16.04 6.42
N ASP A 22 6.45 -16.64 7.19
CA ASP A 22 6.54 -16.58 8.65
C ASP A 22 6.73 -15.15 9.19
N TRP A 23 7.09 -14.21 8.30
CA TRP A 23 7.22 -12.80 8.61
C TRP A 23 5.88 -12.03 8.52
N LYS A 24 4.84 -12.57 7.86
CA LYS A 24 3.51 -11.94 7.76
C LYS A 24 2.71 -12.14 9.04
N VAL A 25 3.15 -11.50 10.09
CA VAL A 25 2.50 -11.52 11.41
C VAL A 25 2.54 -10.12 12.02
N TYR A 26 1.59 -9.79 12.88
CA TYR A 26 1.65 -8.60 13.72
C TYR A 26 1.73 -9.00 15.21
N PRO A 27 2.57 -8.35 16.02
CA PRO A 27 3.56 -7.36 15.63
C PRO A 27 4.71 -7.99 14.82
N TYR A 28 5.22 -7.27 13.82
CA TYR A 28 6.41 -7.64 13.08
C TYR A 28 7.55 -6.68 13.38
N LEU A 29 8.65 -7.22 13.86
CA LEU A 29 9.88 -6.50 14.15
C LEU A 29 10.95 -6.96 13.16
N PRO A 30 11.37 -6.11 12.20
CA PRO A 30 12.44 -6.47 11.28
C PRO A 30 13.74 -6.78 12.03
N THR A 31 14.29 -7.97 11.79
CA THR A 31 15.60 -8.33 12.34
C THR A 31 16.68 -7.78 11.41
N THR A 32 17.29 -6.68 11.79
CA THR A 32 18.35 -6.01 11.02
C THR A 32 19.58 -5.78 11.90
N SER A 33 20.69 -5.40 11.30
CA SER A 33 21.89 -4.96 12.04
C SER A 33 22.36 -3.65 11.39
N PRO A 34 22.24 -2.51 12.06
CA PRO A 34 21.71 -2.33 13.42
C PRO A 34 20.24 -2.74 13.58
N VAL A 35 19.77 -2.85 14.82
CA VAL A 35 18.37 -3.22 15.11
C VAL A 35 17.45 -2.11 14.61
N SER A 36 16.43 -2.47 13.84
CA SER A 36 15.43 -1.51 13.36
C SER A 36 14.63 -0.93 14.52
N GLU A 37 14.36 0.37 14.44
CA GLU A 37 13.40 1.06 15.31
C GLU A 37 11.98 0.98 14.77
N ILE A 38 11.81 0.49 13.53
CA ILE A 38 10.50 0.34 12.87
C ILE A 38 9.84 -0.96 13.30
N SER A 39 8.57 -0.87 13.69
CA SER A 39 7.72 -1.98 14.10
C SER A 39 6.35 -1.92 13.44
N PHE A 40 5.84 -3.05 12.99
CA PHE A 40 4.51 -3.14 12.36
C PHE A 40 3.49 -3.78 13.29
N PRO A 41 2.24 -3.29 13.31
CA PRO A 41 1.64 -2.27 12.43
C PRO A 41 1.83 -0.82 12.91
N VAL A 42 2.42 -0.58 14.09
CA VAL A 42 2.42 0.75 14.75
C VAL A 42 3.00 1.84 13.84
N ASP A 43 4.12 1.58 13.18
CA ASP A 43 4.76 2.57 12.32
C ASP A 43 4.13 2.69 10.91
N GLU A 44 3.03 1.97 10.67
CA GLU A 44 2.14 2.25 9.55
C GLU A 44 1.22 3.46 9.86
N GLY A 45 0.96 3.71 11.13
CA GLY A 45 0.13 4.78 11.63
C GLY A 45 0.79 6.16 11.63
N ARG A 46 0.06 7.13 12.18
CA ARG A 46 0.50 8.53 12.36
C ARG A 46 1.45 8.67 13.55
N HIS A 47 2.53 9.43 13.37
CA HIS A 47 3.45 9.86 14.43
C HIS A 47 3.20 11.32 14.84
N SER A 48 4.12 11.89 15.61
CA SER A 48 4.00 13.29 16.09
C SER A 48 4.75 14.29 15.19
N ASP A 49 5.26 13.84 14.08
CA ASP A 49 6.06 14.66 13.19
C ASP A 49 5.22 15.73 12.48
N PRO A 50 5.79 16.90 12.21
CA PRO A 50 5.05 18.00 11.59
C PRO A 50 4.68 17.72 10.15
N VAL A 51 5.42 16.83 9.47
CA VAL A 51 5.18 16.40 8.09
C VAL A 51 5.36 14.90 8.01
N GLU A 52 4.35 14.21 7.52
CA GLU A 52 4.39 12.77 7.28
C GLU A 52 3.65 12.45 6.00
N TRP A 53 3.97 11.32 5.36
CA TRP A 53 3.22 10.89 4.20
C TRP A 53 3.13 9.37 4.04
N TRP A 54 2.04 8.97 3.46
CA TRP A 54 1.72 7.62 3.02
C TRP A 54 1.63 7.64 1.50
N TYR A 55 2.48 6.89 0.86
CA TYR A 55 2.62 6.87 -0.59
C TYR A 55 2.47 5.47 -1.13
N THR A 56 1.71 5.32 -2.21
CA THR A 56 1.72 4.12 -3.03
C THR A 56 1.71 4.48 -4.51
N SER A 57 2.46 3.70 -5.28
CA SER A 57 2.43 3.77 -6.74
C SER A 57 2.59 2.39 -7.34
N GLY A 58 2.13 2.21 -8.57
CA GLY A 58 2.21 0.91 -9.21
C GLY A 58 1.72 0.89 -10.64
N HIS A 59 1.73 -0.31 -11.18
CA HIS A 59 1.24 -0.61 -12.52
C HIS A 59 0.10 -1.61 -12.43
N ILE A 60 -0.98 -1.35 -13.14
CA ILE A 60 -2.17 -2.18 -13.17
C ILE A 60 -2.59 -2.47 -14.62
N THR A 61 -3.20 -3.63 -14.80
CA THR A 61 -3.76 -4.05 -16.07
C THR A 61 -5.25 -4.35 -15.89
N THR A 62 -6.08 -3.78 -16.73
CA THR A 62 -7.53 -3.99 -16.71
C THR A 62 -7.92 -5.30 -17.37
N ALA A 63 -9.19 -5.73 -17.16
CA ALA A 63 -9.75 -6.92 -17.81
C ALA A 63 -9.73 -6.82 -19.36
N SER A 64 -9.79 -5.61 -19.91
CA SER A 64 -9.63 -5.35 -21.35
C SER A 64 -8.17 -5.26 -21.81
N ASN A 65 -7.21 -5.57 -20.92
CA ASN A 65 -5.77 -5.54 -21.17
C ASN A 65 -5.18 -4.13 -21.41
N LYS A 66 -5.85 -3.09 -20.94
CA LYS A 66 -5.26 -1.75 -20.85
C LYS A 66 -4.34 -1.66 -19.65
N LYS A 67 -3.26 -0.90 -19.80
CA LYS A 67 -2.25 -0.71 -18.75
C LYS A 67 -2.26 0.72 -18.26
N TYR A 68 -2.18 0.86 -16.95
CA TYR A 68 -2.09 2.14 -16.27
C TYR A 68 -1.03 2.13 -15.19
N SER A 69 -0.38 3.29 -15.02
CA SER A 69 0.43 3.58 -13.84
C SER A 69 -0.38 4.48 -12.91
N PHE A 70 -0.34 4.25 -11.61
CA PHE A 70 -1.04 5.08 -10.63
C PHE A 70 -0.11 5.55 -9.52
N MET A 71 -0.51 6.62 -8.84
CA MET A 71 0.09 7.11 -7.62
C MET A 71 -1.01 7.68 -6.72
N LEU A 72 -0.98 7.31 -5.45
CA LEU A 72 -1.80 7.89 -4.39
C LEU A 72 -0.90 8.27 -3.24
N THR A 73 -1.04 9.51 -2.74
CA THR A 73 -0.29 9.99 -1.58
C THR A 73 -1.21 10.78 -0.67
N TYR A 74 -1.17 10.50 0.62
CA TYR A 74 -1.74 11.34 1.67
C TYR A 74 -0.61 11.98 2.44
N PHE A 75 -0.73 13.28 2.70
CA PHE A 75 0.19 14.05 3.53
C PHE A 75 -0.50 14.54 4.79
N TRP A 76 0.12 14.30 5.94
CA TRP A 76 -0.06 15.15 7.09
C TRP A 76 0.84 16.37 6.91
N TYR A 77 0.24 17.51 6.67
CA TYR A 77 0.92 18.80 6.50
C TYR A 77 -0.08 19.91 6.81
N PRO A 78 -0.31 20.23 8.10
CA PRO A 78 -1.33 21.20 8.47
C PRO A 78 -1.08 22.56 7.84
N VAL A 79 -2.08 23.07 7.15
CA VAL A 79 -2.01 24.37 6.48
C VAL A 79 -3.28 25.17 6.75
N ASN A 80 -3.08 26.49 6.90
CA ASN A 80 -4.16 27.44 7.02
C ASN A 80 -4.22 28.30 5.77
N VAL A 81 -5.34 28.24 5.06
CA VAL A 81 -5.55 29.04 3.85
C VAL A 81 -6.77 29.95 4.07
N SER A 82 -6.54 31.23 4.29
CA SER A 82 -7.59 32.19 4.61
C SER A 82 -8.36 31.80 5.88
N SER A 83 -9.65 31.43 5.75
CA SER A 83 -10.52 30.96 6.83
C SER A 83 -10.62 29.44 6.93
N PHE A 84 -9.90 28.69 6.10
CA PHE A 84 -9.93 27.24 6.07
C PHE A 84 -8.67 26.66 6.69
N ASN A 85 -8.87 25.66 7.56
CA ASN A 85 -7.81 24.87 8.16
C ASN A 85 -7.89 23.48 7.56
N PHE A 86 -6.76 22.96 7.10
CA PHE A 86 -6.64 21.61 6.56
C PHE A 86 -5.54 20.86 7.30
N ASP A 87 -5.74 19.56 7.48
CA ASP A 87 -4.76 18.67 8.09
C ASP A 87 -3.67 18.28 7.11
N GLY A 88 -3.96 18.37 5.80
CA GLY A 88 -3.01 18.04 4.77
C GLY A 88 -3.60 18.08 3.37
N PHE A 89 -3.04 17.28 2.50
CA PHE A 89 -3.51 17.15 1.12
C PHE A 89 -3.31 15.73 0.59
N ARG A 90 -4.10 15.37 -0.41
CA ARG A 90 -4.03 14.12 -1.14
C ARG A 90 -3.68 14.40 -2.60
N ILE A 91 -2.82 13.56 -3.19
CA ILE A 91 -2.52 13.53 -4.63
C ILE A 91 -2.98 12.18 -5.18
N LEU A 92 -3.79 12.19 -6.23
CA LEU A 92 -4.15 11.03 -7.03
C LEU A 92 -3.75 11.28 -8.47
N ASN A 93 -2.87 10.44 -9.01
CA ASN A 93 -2.45 10.47 -10.40
C ASN A 93 -2.70 9.12 -11.06
N LEU A 94 -3.08 9.16 -12.32
CA LEU A 94 -3.20 7.99 -13.18
C LEU A 94 -2.66 8.34 -14.57
N THR A 95 -1.89 7.42 -15.17
CA THR A 95 -1.40 7.54 -16.54
C THR A 95 -1.88 6.34 -17.35
N ASP A 96 -2.57 6.56 -18.46
CA ASP A 96 -2.80 5.52 -19.47
C ASP A 96 -1.48 5.29 -20.21
N GLU A 97 -0.92 4.08 -20.10
CA GLU A 97 0.39 3.75 -20.69
C GLU A 97 0.32 3.57 -22.20
N SER A 98 -0.89 3.50 -22.79
CA SER A 98 -1.06 3.29 -24.22
C SER A 98 -0.89 4.57 -25.03
N ASP A 99 -1.30 5.70 -24.47
CA ASP A 99 -1.29 7.00 -25.18
C ASP A 99 -0.65 8.14 -24.37
N GLY A 100 -0.30 7.88 -23.10
CA GLY A 100 0.30 8.85 -22.19
C GLY A 100 -0.70 9.86 -21.60
N THR A 101 -2.01 9.62 -21.73
CA THR A 101 -3.02 10.45 -21.08
C THR A 101 -2.82 10.47 -19.57
N PHE A 102 -2.70 11.67 -19.00
CA PHE A 102 -2.39 11.87 -17.59
C PHE A 102 -3.57 12.53 -16.87
N TYR A 103 -4.07 11.86 -15.86
CA TYR A 103 -5.08 12.33 -14.94
C TYR A 103 -4.42 12.73 -13.64
N GLN A 104 -4.64 13.96 -13.18
CA GLN A 104 -4.10 14.48 -11.93
C GLN A 104 -5.20 15.13 -11.10
N ASP A 105 -5.23 14.82 -9.82
CA ASP A 105 -6.10 15.50 -8.86
C ASP A 105 -5.37 15.68 -7.54
N THR A 106 -5.37 16.93 -7.04
CA THR A 106 -4.82 17.28 -5.72
C THR A 106 -5.92 17.96 -4.92
N LYS A 107 -6.17 17.48 -3.72
CA LYS A 107 -7.19 18.00 -2.80
C LYS A 107 -6.60 18.26 -1.43
N ALA A 108 -6.97 19.38 -0.82
CA ALA A 108 -6.81 19.57 0.60
C ALA A 108 -7.75 18.60 1.34
N VAL A 109 -7.31 18.07 2.47
CA VAL A 109 -8.05 17.08 3.25
C VAL A 109 -8.10 17.45 4.74
N ASN A 110 -9.18 17.00 5.37
CA ASN A 110 -9.26 16.87 6.82
C ASN A 110 -9.47 15.38 7.14
N TYR A 111 -8.65 14.86 8.03
CA TYR A 111 -8.75 13.45 8.41
C TYR A 111 -9.84 13.27 9.45
N THR A 112 -10.82 12.42 9.14
CA THR A 112 -11.85 11.98 10.10
C THR A 112 -11.33 10.82 10.95
N THR A 113 -10.43 10.01 10.38
CA THR A 113 -9.63 9.00 11.08
C THR A 113 -8.18 9.12 10.61
N LEU A 114 -7.26 9.10 11.55
CA LEU A 114 -5.83 8.98 11.31
C LEU A 114 -5.20 8.25 12.49
N SER A 115 -5.17 6.91 12.39
CA SER A 115 -4.74 6.03 13.47
C SER A 115 -3.25 6.23 13.79
N THR A 116 -2.91 6.03 15.06
CA THR A 116 -1.51 6.04 15.54
C THR A 116 -0.98 4.64 15.87
N THR A 117 -1.75 3.60 15.59
CA THR A 117 -1.40 2.22 15.96
C THR A 117 -1.35 1.26 14.77
N ASP A 118 -1.87 1.68 13.63
CA ASP A 118 -2.00 0.91 12.40
C ASP A 118 -2.28 1.86 11.23
N LEU A 119 -2.27 1.36 10.01
CA LEU A 119 -2.69 2.15 8.86
C LEU A 119 -4.23 2.23 8.85
N ASP A 120 -4.76 3.37 9.27
CA ASP A 120 -6.17 3.70 9.10
C ASP A 120 -6.32 5.20 8.85
N ILE A 121 -6.47 5.54 7.58
CA ILE A 121 -6.67 6.88 7.06
C ILE A 121 -8.09 6.96 6.51
N GLU A 122 -8.92 7.85 7.07
CA GLU A 122 -10.15 8.30 6.47
C GLU A 122 -10.08 9.82 6.29
N ALA A 123 -10.30 10.30 5.09
CA ALA A 123 -10.10 11.69 4.71
C ALA A 123 -11.33 12.27 4.00
N ASP A 124 -11.78 13.41 4.50
CA ASP A 124 -12.77 14.25 3.81
C ASP A 124 -12.05 15.23 2.90
N LEU A 125 -12.44 15.25 1.63
CA LEU A 125 -11.85 16.09 0.60
C LEU A 125 -12.48 17.48 0.57
N PHE A 126 -11.66 18.50 0.42
CA PHE A 126 -12.18 19.84 0.15
C PHE A 126 -12.92 19.86 -1.20
N GLY A 127 -14.17 20.29 -1.14
CA GLY A 127 -15.09 20.24 -2.28
C GLY A 127 -16.01 19.04 -2.30
N GLY A 128 -15.89 18.14 -1.31
CA GLY A 128 -16.78 16.99 -1.07
C GLY A 128 -16.18 15.65 -1.50
N GLY A 129 -16.68 14.60 -0.88
CA GLY A 129 -16.20 13.23 -1.01
C GLY A 129 -15.36 12.78 0.17
N SER A 130 -15.36 11.49 0.44
CA SER A 130 -14.54 10.84 1.46
C SER A 130 -13.76 9.69 0.82
N GLU A 131 -12.56 9.48 1.29
CA GLU A 131 -11.62 8.46 0.82
C GLU A 131 -11.01 7.73 2.01
N TYR A 132 -10.47 6.55 1.77
CA TYR A 132 -9.76 5.81 2.82
C TYR A 132 -8.58 5.01 2.28
N TRP A 133 -7.62 4.75 3.15
CA TRP A 133 -6.57 3.75 2.99
C TRP A 133 -6.27 3.14 4.34
N ARG A 134 -6.49 1.84 4.49
CA ARG A 134 -6.39 1.17 5.79
C ARG A 134 -5.97 -0.28 5.70
N ASN A 135 -5.50 -0.82 6.82
CA ASN A 135 -5.31 -2.26 6.98
C ASN A 135 -6.67 -2.97 6.86
N LYS A 136 -6.65 -4.13 6.24
CA LYS A 136 -7.81 -5.03 6.24
C LYS A 136 -7.93 -5.75 7.58
N VAL A 137 -9.15 -6.15 7.90
CA VAL A 137 -9.46 -6.93 9.09
C VAL A 137 -10.15 -8.24 8.74
N ASP A 138 -9.98 -9.24 9.60
CA ASP A 138 -10.72 -10.49 9.52
C ASP A 138 -12.16 -10.34 10.06
N GLY A 139 -12.94 -11.43 10.02
CA GLY A 139 -14.32 -11.45 10.53
C GLY A 139 -14.46 -11.23 12.07
N SER A 140 -13.34 -11.15 12.79
CA SER A 140 -13.27 -10.88 14.22
C SER A 140 -12.65 -9.50 14.52
N SER A 141 -12.47 -8.67 13.50
CA SER A 141 -11.84 -7.35 13.57
C SER A 141 -10.33 -7.37 13.93
N ASN A 142 -9.65 -8.49 13.74
CA ASN A 142 -8.18 -8.51 13.85
C ASN A 142 -7.56 -8.04 12.54
N LEU A 143 -6.49 -7.25 12.64
CA LEU A 143 -5.73 -6.82 11.47
C LEU A 143 -5.19 -8.03 10.69
N LEU A 144 -5.37 -8.01 9.38
CA LEU A 144 -4.70 -8.94 8.47
C LEU A 144 -3.30 -8.38 8.16
N PRO A 145 -2.23 -9.11 8.56
CA PRO A 145 -0.88 -8.56 8.44
C PRO A 145 -0.50 -8.24 7.00
N PHE A 146 -0.15 -6.97 6.74
CA PHE A 146 0.31 -6.48 5.44
C PHE A 146 -0.72 -6.64 4.31
N GLU A 147 -1.98 -6.58 4.66
CA GLU A 147 -3.09 -6.50 3.71
C GLU A 147 -3.84 -5.19 3.90
N TYR A 148 -4.09 -4.49 2.79
CA TYR A 148 -4.70 -3.16 2.81
C TYR A 148 -5.84 -3.06 1.81
N GLU A 149 -6.73 -2.12 2.09
CA GLU A 149 -7.73 -1.65 1.14
C GLU A 149 -7.66 -0.13 1.03
N LEU A 150 -7.86 0.38 -0.17
CA LEU A 150 -7.92 1.80 -0.42
C LEU A 150 -9.00 2.16 -1.44
N ASN A 151 -9.58 3.33 -1.24
CA ASN A 151 -10.50 3.97 -2.17
C ASN A 151 -10.10 5.43 -2.31
N ALA A 152 -9.92 5.89 -3.54
CA ALA A 152 -9.69 7.30 -3.83
C ALA A 152 -10.32 7.68 -5.18
N SER A 153 -10.77 8.94 -5.30
CA SER A 153 -11.48 9.36 -6.50
C SER A 153 -11.24 10.82 -6.88
N SER A 154 -11.40 11.08 -8.16
CA SER A 154 -11.47 12.40 -8.77
C SER A 154 -12.71 12.50 -9.67
N ALA A 155 -12.84 13.59 -10.43
CA ALA A 155 -13.92 13.74 -11.39
C ALA A 155 -13.90 12.67 -12.48
N SER A 156 -12.71 12.22 -12.91
CA SER A 156 -12.53 11.28 -14.03
C SER A 156 -12.01 9.93 -13.63
N VAL A 157 -11.43 9.79 -12.44
CA VAL A 157 -10.75 8.56 -11.99
C VAL A 157 -11.30 8.13 -10.64
N SER A 158 -11.57 6.83 -10.49
CA SER A 158 -11.79 6.22 -9.17
C SER A 158 -11.05 4.90 -9.08
N ILE A 159 -10.34 4.70 -8.00
CA ILE A 159 -9.64 3.47 -7.67
C ILE A 159 -10.25 2.85 -6.42
N ASN A 160 -10.41 1.54 -6.44
CA ASN A 160 -10.81 0.74 -5.27
C ASN A 160 -9.96 -0.52 -5.30
N PHE A 161 -8.87 -0.49 -4.52
CA PHE A 161 -7.83 -1.50 -4.58
C PHE A 161 -7.68 -2.24 -3.26
N ASN A 162 -7.37 -3.53 -3.38
CA ASN A 162 -6.77 -4.32 -2.32
C ASN A 162 -5.30 -4.51 -2.65
N LEU A 163 -4.45 -4.28 -1.66
CA LEU A 163 -3.01 -4.51 -1.75
C LEU A 163 -2.62 -5.59 -0.76
N GLU A 164 -1.73 -6.47 -1.18
CA GLU A 164 -1.15 -7.49 -0.33
C GLU A 164 0.36 -7.49 -0.51
N THR A 165 1.10 -7.18 0.54
CA THR A 165 2.57 -7.21 0.51
C THR A 165 3.05 -8.65 0.45
N VAL A 166 3.84 -8.98 -0.56
CA VAL A 166 4.31 -10.34 -0.82
C VAL A 166 5.80 -10.54 -0.52
N LYS A 167 6.47 -9.46 -0.11
CA LYS A 167 7.88 -9.43 0.21
C LYS A 167 8.12 -8.65 1.52
N ARG A 168 9.07 -9.11 2.33
CA ARG A 168 9.43 -8.41 3.57
C ARG A 168 9.69 -6.93 3.32
N PRO A 169 9.20 -6.02 4.18
CA PRO A 169 9.52 -4.61 4.09
C PRO A 169 11.04 -4.36 4.03
N LEU A 170 11.43 -3.45 3.17
CA LEU A 170 12.78 -2.92 3.11
C LEU A 170 12.90 -1.80 4.17
N ILE A 171 13.78 -2.00 5.13
CA ILE A 171 14.09 -1.00 6.14
C ILE A 171 15.28 -0.18 5.63
N VAL A 172 15.09 1.11 5.37
CA VAL A 172 16.12 1.98 4.81
C VAL A 172 17.27 2.13 5.81
N GLY A 173 18.52 2.05 5.33
CA GLY A 173 19.70 2.10 6.20
C GLY A 173 19.92 0.85 7.07
N GLY A 174 18.92 -0.04 7.15
CA GLY A 174 18.93 -1.22 8.00
C GLY A 174 18.29 -0.99 9.38
N ASP A 175 18.27 0.23 9.89
CA ASP A 175 17.62 0.64 11.14
C ASP A 175 16.34 1.45 10.91
N GLY A 176 16.11 1.90 9.70
CA GLY A 176 14.98 2.75 9.35
C GLY A 176 15.27 4.24 9.50
N LEU A 177 16.37 4.61 10.14
CA LEU A 177 16.74 6.00 10.32
C LEU A 177 17.49 6.50 9.08
N PHE A 178 16.93 7.48 8.42
CA PHE A 178 17.55 8.14 7.28
C PHE A 178 18.03 9.54 7.68
N ASP A 179 19.35 9.69 7.81
CA ASP A 179 19.99 10.93 8.23
C ASP A 179 20.17 11.86 7.03
N HIS A 180 19.53 13.03 7.08
CA HIS A 180 19.68 14.11 6.10
C HIS A 180 20.84 15.07 6.42
N GLY A 181 21.58 14.82 7.51
CA GLY A 181 22.62 15.73 8.02
C GLY A 181 22.04 16.93 8.78
N LEU A 182 22.95 17.68 9.43
CA LEU A 182 22.59 18.87 10.21
C LEU A 182 21.52 18.62 11.31
N SER A 183 21.55 17.45 11.93
CA SER A 183 20.58 17.01 12.96
C SER A 183 19.16 16.85 12.42
N ASN A 184 19.01 16.60 11.14
CA ASN A 184 17.72 16.35 10.50
C ASN A 184 17.66 14.90 10.03
N TYR A 185 16.65 14.17 10.46
CA TYR A 185 16.47 12.75 10.13
C TYR A 185 14.98 12.45 9.90
N THR A 186 14.70 11.31 9.33
CA THR A 186 13.39 10.76 9.12
C THR A 186 13.45 9.24 9.26
N TYR A 187 12.36 8.63 9.67
CA TYR A 187 12.19 7.18 9.57
C TYR A 187 11.61 6.81 8.22
N TYR A 188 12.11 5.74 7.63
CA TYR A 188 11.71 5.36 6.28
C TYR A 188 11.77 3.84 6.08
N TYR A 189 10.66 3.30 5.58
CA TYR A 189 10.58 1.94 5.08
C TYR A 189 9.79 1.87 3.78
N SER A 190 10.01 0.79 3.02
CA SER A 190 9.30 0.51 1.77
C SER A 190 8.76 -0.92 1.77
N GLN A 191 7.53 -1.08 1.35
CA GLN A 191 6.97 -2.39 0.98
C GLN A 191 7.07 -2.49 -0.55
N THR A 192 8.15 -3.11 -1.01
CA THR A 192 8.62 -3.00 -2.40
C THR A 192 7.88 -3.89 -3.39
N ASP A 193 6.98 -4.75 -2.91
CA ASP A 193 6.25 -5.68 -3.76
C ASP A 193 4.89 -5.99 -3.12
N ASN A 194 3.85 -5.37 -3.67
CA ASN A 194 2.47 -5.60 -3.28
C ASN A 194 1.70 -6.07 -4.50
N THR A 195 0.93 -7.14 -4.38
CA THR A 195 -0.08 -7.47 -5.38
C THR A 195 -1.24 -6.49 -5.28
N VAL A 196 -1.77 -6.09 -6.42
CA VAL A 196 -2.94 -5.21 -6.52
C VAL A 196 -4.08 -5.98 -7.18
N THR A 197 -5.25 -5.92 -6.57
CA THR A 197 -6.52 -6.37 -7.16
C THR A 197 -7.61 -5.35 -6.86
N GLY A 198 -8.67 -5.33 -7.65
CA GLY A 198 -9.79 -4.43 -7.39
C GLY A 198 -10.42 -3.89 -8.65
N SER A 199 -10.79 -2.60 -8.65
CA SER A 199 -11.39 -1.94 -9.78
C SER A 199 -10.84 -0.55 -10.03
N LEU A 200 -10.78 -0.17 -11.29
CA LEU A 200 -10.46 1.15 -11.79
C LEU A 200 -11.65 1.67 -12.60
N THR A 201 -12.05 2.91 -12.35
CA THR A 201 -13.00 3.65 -13.19
C THR A 201 -12.26 4.79 -13.85
N VAL A 202 -12.36 4.89 -15.17
CA VAL A 202 -11.83 6.02 -15.96
C VAL A 202 -12.95 6.53 -16.85
N ASP A 203 -13.26 7.81 -16.75
CA ASP A 203 -14.32 8.50 -17.51
C ASP A 203 -15.65 7.73 -17.50
N GLY A 204 -16.02 7.21 -16.33
CA GLY A 204 -17.27 6.48 -16.10
C GLY A 204 -17.24 5.00 -16.51
N THR A 205 -16.17 4.49 -17.08
CA THR A 205 -16.01 3.07 -17.41
C THR A 205 -15.25 2.35 -16.29
N THR A 206 -15.87 1.35 -15.69
CA THR A 206 -15.28 0.56 -14.60
C THR A 206 -14.83 -0.80 -15.10
N GLU A 207 -13.61 -1.17 -14.77
CA GLU A 207 -13.03 -2.49 -15.05
C GLU A 207 -12.34 -3.07 -13.81
N THR A 208 -12.32 -4.39 -13.71
CA THR A 208 -11.46 -5.06 -12.73
C THR A 208 -10.00 -4.94 -13.16
N VAL A 209 -9.11 -4.87 -12.16
CA VAL A 209 -7.67 -4.75 -12.39
C VAL A 209 -6.89 -5.75 -11.58
N THR A 210 -5.70 -6.07 -12.10
CA THR A 210 -4.62 -6.74 -11.38
C THR A 210 -3.31 -6.02 -11.64
N GLY A 211 -2.36 -6.11 -10.71
CA GLY A 211 -1.07 -5.45 -10.91
C GLY A 211 -0.14 -5.59 -9.72
N SER A 212 0.82 -4.70 -9.67
CA SER A 212 1.78 -4.59 -8.57
C SER A 212 1.96 -3.15 -8.13
N ALA A 213 2.29 -2.97 -6.85
CA ALA A 213 2.50 -1.67 -6.25
C ALA A 213 3.70 -1.66 -5.31
N TRP A 214 4.16 -0.46 -5.07
CA TRP A 214 5.14 -0.08 -4.08
C TRP A 214 4.47 0.81 -3.04
N ILE A 215 4.75 0.60 -1.77
CA ILE A 215 4.32 1.46 -0.68
C ILE A 215 5.55 2.03 0.01
N ASP A 216 5.56 3.34 0.21
CA ASP A 216 6.56 4.05 1.01
C ASP A 216 5.90 4.74 2.20
N ARG A 217 6.55 4.67 3.32
CA ARG A 217 6.19 5.37 4.54
C ARG A 217 7.39 6.12 5.07
N GLN A 218 7.19 7.42 5.30
CA GLN A 218 8.23 8.29 5.84
C GLN A 218 7.63 9.29 6.83
N TYR A 219 8.29 9.47 7.98
CA TYR A 219 7.86 10.32 9.07
C TYR A 219 9.04 10.83 9.89
#